data_2f6b4ded7181fea6c5bc87c59d13cb5f
#
_entry.id   2f6b4ded7181fea6c5bc87c59d13cb5f
#
_cell.length_a   1.000
_cell.length_b   1.000
_cell.length_c   1.000
_cell.angle_alpha   90.00
_cell.angle_beta   90.00
_cell.angle_gamma   90.00
#
_symmetry.space_group_name_H-M   'P 1'
#
loop_
_entity.id
_entity.type
_entity.pdbx_description
1 polymer ?
#
loop_
_entity_poly.entity_id
_entity_poly.type
_entity_poly.pdbx_seq_one_letter_code
_entity_poly.pdbx_strand_id
1 'polypeptide(L)'
;ENKRAVHHLFNSGNRNILEHYYHKVTYAAMLSYVRGQAGGLSAAEEDIQALAQFYAAALSGMTADWLRGGMKSNVNDHIDRLGRLLEGNIRQALERSCR
;
A
#
# COMPACT_ATOMS: atom_id res chain seq x y z
N GLU A 1 -19.26 12.34 -5.49
CA GLU A 1 -19.85 11.41 -6.47
C GLU A 1 -19.15 10.07 -6.40
N ASN A 2 -17.86 10.06 -6.78
CA ASN A 2 -17.09 8.82 -6.75
C ASN A 2 -16.98 8.24 -5.35
N LYS A 3 -16.90 9.11 -4.37
CA LYS A 3 -16.82 8.71 -2.97
C LYS A 3 -18.03 7.89 -2.55
N ARG A 4 -19.23 8.37 -2.93
CA ARG A 4 -20.47 7.68 -2.61
C ARG A 4 -20.57 6.35 -3.35
N ALA A 5 -20.17 6.34 -4.64
CA ALA A 5 -20.22 5.13 -5.44
C ALA A 5 -19.29 4.06 -4.89
N VAL A 6 -18.07 4.46 -4.52
CA VAL A 6 -17.09 3.53 -3.94
C VAL A 6 -17.60 2.98 -2.62
N HIS A 7 -18.16 3.83 -1.77
CA HIS A 7 -18.69 3.40 -0.49
C HIS A 7 -19.85 2.41 -0.67
N HIS A 8 -20.71 2.69 -1.65
CA HIS A 8 -21.82 1.80 -1.94
C HIS A 8 -21.33 0.43 -2.40
N LEU A 9 -20.36 0.40 -3.30
CA LEU A 9 -19.79 -0.86 -3.78
C LEU A 9 -19.14 -1.64 -2.65
N PHE A 10 -18.43 -0.94 -1.76
CA PHE A 10 -17.77 -1.57 -0.64
C PHE A 10 -18.77 -2.28 0.28
N ASN A 11 -19.96 -1.69 0.45
CA ASN A 11 -20.96 -2.19 1.38
C ASN A 11 -22.04 -3.05 0.74
N SER A 12 -21.99 -3.28 -0.57
CA SER A 12 -23.09 -3.91 -1.30
C SER A 12 -22.90 -5.41 -1.56
N GLY A 13 -21.90 -6.04 -0.96
CA GLY A 13 -21.62 -7.45 -1.24
C GLY A 13 -20.56 -7.64 -2.29
N ASN A 14 -20.17 -6.58 -2.99
CA ASN A 14 -19.06 -6.64 -3.95
C ASN A 14 -17.73 -6.27 -3.29
N ARG A 15 -17.74 -6.21 -1.97
CA ARG A 15 -16.59 -5.76 -1.21
C ARG A 15 -15.35 -6.62 -1.45
N ASN A 16 -15.51 -7.94 -1.48
CA ASN A 16 -14.37 -8.83 -1.67
C ASN A 16 -13.71 -8.62 -3.02
N ILE A 17 -14.51 -8.39 -4.05
CA ILE A 17 -14.00 -8.15 -5.39
C ILE A 17 -13.25 -6.83 -5.42
N LEU A 18 -13.83 -5.79 -4.82
CA LEU A 18 -13.22 -4.46 -4.78
C LEU A 18 -11.91 -4.48 -4.00
N GLU A 19 -11.91 -5.13 -2.83
CA GLU A 19 -10.70 -5.21 -2.01
C GLU A 19 -9.60 -5.98 -2.71
N HIS A 20 -9.97 -7.08 -3.38
CA HIS A 20 -8.99 -7.88 -4.11
C HIS A 20 -8.35 -7.07 -5.25
N TYR A 21 -9.19 -6.37 -6.01
CA TYR A 21 -8.69 -5.54 -7.11
C TYR A 21 -7.79 -4.43 -6.60
N TYR A 22 -8.20 -3.75 -5.52
CA TYR A 22 -7.42 -2.68 -4.94
C TYR A 22 -6.07 -3.19 -4.44
N HIS A 23 -6.07 -4.35 -3.77
CA HIS A 23 -4.83 -4.93 -3.28
C HIS A 23 -3.88 -5.27 -4.44
N LYS A 24 -4.43 -5.81 -5.51
CA LYS A 24 -3.63 -6.18 -6.68
C LYS A 24 -2.95 -4.96 -7.29
N VAL A 25 -3.71 -3.88 -7.46
CA VAL A 25 -3.17 -2.63 -8.02
C VAL A 25 -2.13 -2.03 -7.08
N THR A 26 -2.43 -2.04 -5.78
CA THR A 26 -1.54 -1.48 -4.77
C THR A 26 -0.24 -2.28 -4.69
N TYR A 27 -0.33 -3.60 -4.77
CA TYR A 27 0.88 -4.44 -4.77
C TYR A 27 1.77 -4.12 -5.98
N ALA A 28 1.18 -4.00 -7.16
CA ALA A 28 1.96 -3.67 -8.36
C ALA A 28 2.67 -2.33 -8.21
N ALA A 29 1.97 -1.34 -7.66
CA ALA A 29 2.55 -0.02 -7.43
C ALA A 29 3.67 -0.07 -6.40
N MET A 30 3.46 -0.81 -5.31
CA MET A 30 4.49 -0.94 -4.27
C MET A 30 5.70 -1.72 -4.77
N LEU A 31 5.48 -2.74 -5.59
CA LEU A 31 6.58 -3.51 -6.16
C LEU A 31 7.47 -2.61 -7.02
N SER A 32 6.86 -1.78 -7.84
CA SER A 32 7.59 -0.83 -8.67
C SER A 32 8.38 0.16 -7.81
N TYR A 33 7.74 0.66 -6.76
CA TYR A 33 8.38 1.62 -5.86
C TYR A 33 9.58 0.99 -5.13
N VAL A 34 9.40 -0.21 -4.59
CA VAL A 34 10.47 -0.90 -3.86
C VAL A 34 11.64 -1.21 -4.82
N ARG A 35 11.35 -1.64 -6.03
CA ARG A 35 12.41 -1.86 -7.02
C ARG A 35 13.19 -0.59 -7.32
N GLY A 36 12.49 0.54 -7.39
CA GLY A 36 13.15 1.83 -7.57
C GLY A 36 14.08 2.17 -6.43
N GLN A 37 13.65 1.86 -5.19
CA GLN A 37 14.48 2.09 -4.02
C GLN A 37 15.69 1.16 -3.95
N ALA A 38 15.61 0.02 -4.64
CA ALA A 38 16.70 -0.95 -4.66
C ALA A 38 17.78 -0.61 -5.68
N GLY A 39 17.64 0.48 -6.41
CA GLY A 39 18.63 0.86 -7.44
C GLY A 39 20.03 0.91 -6.88
N GLY A 40 20.96 0.19 -7.52
CA GLY A 40 22.33 0.13 -7.07
C GLY A 40 22.61 -0.88 -5.97
N LEU A 41 21.58 -1.58 -5.48
CA LEU A 41 21.73 -2.59 -4.45
C LEU A 41 21.46 -3.97 -5.01
N SER A 42 22.14 -4.97 -4.44
CA SER A 42 21.97 -6.38 -4.83
C SER A 42 20.99 -7.06 -3.89
N ALA A 43 19.82 -6.47 -3.72
CA ALA A 43 18.79 -7.03 -2.84
C ALA A 43 18.17 -8.27 -3.48
N ALA A 44 17.84 -9.25 -2.63
CA ALA A 44 17.20 -10.47 -3.09
C ALA A 44 15.79 -10.17 -3.59
N GLU A 45 15.41 -10.81 -4.69
CA GLU A 45 14.07 -10.60 -5.26
C GLU A 45 12.99 -10.97 -4.26
N GLU A 46 13.19 -12.03 -3.48
CA GLU A 46 12.24 -12.44 -2.45
C GLU A 46 12.00 -11.35 -1.43
N ASP A 47 13.06 -10.63 -1.05
CA ASP A 47 12.96 -9.55 -0.08
C ASP A 47 12.24 -8.35 -0.66
N ILE A 48 12.50 -8.06 -1.94
CA ILE A 48 11.79 -6.99 -2.64
C ILE A 48 10.28 -7.27 -2.65
N GLN A 49 9.92 -8.51 -2.99
CA GLN A 49 8.52 -8.90 -3.03
C GLN A 49 7.88 -8.89 -1.65
N ALA A 50 8.62 -9.34 -0.63
CA ALA A 50 8.11 -9.35 0.75
C ALA A 50 7.81 -7.93 1.23
N LEU A 51 8.70 -6.99 0.95
CA LEU A 51 8.48 -5.60 1.33
C LEU A 51 7.27 -5.01 0.59
N ALA A 52 7.18 -5.26 -0.71
CA ALA A 52 6.07 -4.76 -1.50
C ALA A 52 4.74 -5.31 -0.97
N GLN A 53 4.71 -6.58 -0.63
CA GLN A 53 3.51 -7.22 -0.11
C GLN A 53 3.12 -6.66 1.26
N PHE A 54 4.11 -6.45 2.12
CA PHE A 54 3.87 -5.89 3.46
C PHE A 54 3.25 -4.50 3.36
N TYR A 55 3.84 -3.63 2.57
CA TYR A 55 3.34 -2.26 2.45
C TYR A 55 2.02 -2.20 1.70
N ALA A 56 1.83 -3.07 0.70
CA ALA A 56 0.55 -3.13 0.00
C ALA A 56 -0.57 -3.58 0.93
N ALA A 57 -0.31 -4.57 1.78
CA ALA A 57 -1.30 -5.04 2.74
C ALA A 57 -1.65 -3.95 3.73
N ALA A 58 -0.64 -3.21 4.21
CA ALA A 58 -0.88 -2.12 5.14
C ALA A 58 -1.74 -1.02 4.51
N LEU A 59 -1.42 -0.62 3.29
CA LEU A 59 -2.19 0.41 2.59
C LEU A 59 -3.61 -0.06 2.29
N SER A 60 -3.76 -1.32 1.89
CA SER A 60 -5.08 -1.87 1.62
C SER A 60 -5.94 -1.89 2.88
N GLY A 61 -5.34 -2.30 4.00
CA GLY A 61 -6.06 -2.34 5.27
C GLY A 61 -6.48 -0.94 5.73
N MET A 62 -5.57 0.03 5.58
CA MET A 62 -5.89 1.41 5.94
C MET A 62 -7.02 1.96 5.09
N THR A 63 -7.00 1.68 3.80
CA THR A 63 -8.04 2.15 2.90
C THR A 63 -9.38 1.51 3.25
N ALA A 64 -9.38 0.21 3.56
CA ALA A 64 -10.59 -0.48 3.96
C ALA A 64 -11.18 0.13 5.24
N ASP A 65 -10.33 0.43 6.22
CA ASP A 65 -10.77 1.06 7.45
C ASP A 65 -11.37 2.45 7.20
N TRP A 66 -10.73 3.21 6.32
CA TRP A 66 -11.21 4.52 5.94
C TRP A 66 -12.59 4.45 5.30
N LEU A 67 -12.78 3.47 4.41
CA LEU A 67 -14.07 3.27 3.75
C LEU A 67 -15.15 2.86 4.75
N ARG A 68 -14.82 1.96 5.68
CA ARG A 68 -15.78 1.53 6.72
C ARG A 68 -16.17 2.69 7.62
N GLY A 69 -15.26 3.62 7.84
CA GLY A 69 -15.53 4.79 8.67
C GLY A 69 -16.29 5.88 7.96
N GLY A 70 -16.71 5.66 6.70
CA GLY A 70 -17.51 6.64 5.95
C GLY A 70 -16.68 7.70 5.26
N MET A 71 -15.39 7.47 5.11
CA MET A 71 -14.49 8.39 4.41
C MET A 71 -14.47 9.78 5.04
N LYS A 72 -14.50 9.82 6.36
CA LYS A 72 -14.64 11.07 7.10
C LYS A 72 -13.35 11.86 7.24
N SER A 73 -12.22 11.16 7.32
CA SER A 73 -10.93 11.82 7.44
C SER A 73 -10.29 12.01 6.07
N ASN A 74 -9.24 12.83 6.02
CA ASN A 74 -8.50 13.03 4.79
C ASN A 74 -7.41 11.96 4.69
N VAL A 75 -7.65 10.97 3.83
CA VAL A 75 -6.72 9.85 3.70
C VAL A 75 -5.36 10.30 3.15
N ASN A 76 -5.34 11.33 2.32
CA ASN A 76 -4.08 11.83 1.77
C ASN A 76 -3.18 12.41 2.85
N ASP A 77 -3.76 13.14 3.81
CA ASP A 77 -2.99 13.67 4.94
C ASP A 77 -2.37 12.54 5.75
N HIS A 78 -3.13 11.48 5.95
CA HIS A 78 -2.65 10.33 6.71
C HIS A 78 -1.51 9.61 5.99
N ILE A 79 -1.65 9.43 4.68
CA ILE A 79 -0.61 8.81 3.87
C ILE A 79 0.65 9.67 3.86
N ASP A 80 0.50 10.99 3.74
CA ASP A 80 1.65 11.90 3.76
C ASP A 80 2.39 11.82 5.09
N ARG A 81 1.63 11.74 6.19
CA ARG A 81 2.23 11.62 7.51
C ARG A 81 3.06 10.35 7.63
N LEU A 82 2.50 9.23 7.18
CA LEU A 82 3.22 7.96 7.21
C LEU A 82 4.45 7.99 6.31
N GLY A 83 4.35 8.65 5.16
CA GLY A 83 5.50 8.81 4.28
C GLY A 83 6.66 9.48 4.96
N ARG A 84 6.38 10.53 5.74
CA ARG A 84 7.43 11.22 6.48
C ARG A 84 8.00 10.35 7.60
N LEU A 85 7.12 9.65 8.32
CA LEU A 85 7.55 8.83 9.45
C LEU A 85 8.36 7.61 9.03
N LEU A 86 8.05 7.07 7.86
CA LEU A 86 8.69 5.85 7.37
C LEU A 86 9.76 6.12 6.32
N GLU A 87 10.12 7.38 6.13
CA GLU A 87 11.10 7.76 5.13
C GLU A 87 12.40 7.00 5.35
N GLY A 88 12.91 6.40 4.27
CA GLY A 88 14.17 5.66 4.32
C GLY A 88 14.05 4.22 4.81
N ASN A 89 12.89 3.82 5.35
CA ASN A 89 12.74 2.47 5.91
C ASN A 89 12.91 1.39 4.85
N ILE A 90 12.32 1.60 3.67
CA ILE A 90 12.40 0.60 2.60
C ILE A 90 13.85 0.48 2.13
N ARG A 91 14.53 1.61 1.92
CA ARG A 91 15.92 1.59 1.48
C ARG A 91 16.80 0.87 2.50
N GLN A 92 16.61 1.16 3.79
CA GLN A 92 17.38 0.51 4.85
C GLN A 92 17.12 -0.99 4.91
N ALA A 93 15.86 -1.39 4.72
CA ALA A 93 15.51 -2.81 4.68
C ALA A 93 16.21 -3.51 3.51
N LEU A 94 16.25 -2.85 2.35
CA LEU A 94 16.91 -3.41 1.19
C LEU A 94 18.43 -3.52 1.38
N GLU A 95 19.02 -2.56 2.11
CA GLU A 95 20.43 -2.64 2.46
C GLU A 95 20.71 -3.86 3.32
N ARG A 96 19.81 -4.20 4.23
CA ARG A 96 19.95 -5.42 5.05
C ARG A 96 19.88 -6.67 4.19
N SER A 97 19.07 -6.62 3.12
CA SER A 97 18.94 -7.74 2.19
C SER A 97 20.25 -8.05 1.48
N CYS A 98 21.08 -7.05 1.30
CA CYS A 98 22.37 -7.20 0.61
C CYS A 98 23.45 -7.84 1.48
N ARG A 99 23.18 -8.04 2.76
CA ARG A 99 24.13 -8.66 3.68
C ARG A 99 24.03 -10.17 3.60
#